data_a271a7871dc73df9c93c0f3de72b7cc6
#
_entry.id   a271a7871dc73df9c93c0f3de72b7cc6
#
_cell.length_a   1.000
_cell.length_b   1.000
_cell.length_c   1.000
_cell.angle_alpha   90.00
_cell.angle_beta   90.00
_cell.angle_gamma   90.00
#
_symmetry.space_group_name_H-M   'P 1'
#
loop_
_entity.id
_entity.type
_entity.pdbx_description
1 polymer ?
#
loop_
_entity_poly.entity_id
_entity_poly.type
_entity_poly.pdbx_seq_one_letter_code
_entity_poly.pdbx_strand_id
1 'polypeptide(L)'
;RSTLLASSAASDVYKRQRKRKREKHRIFQKVLAILKIAGYNTRVFRMETGLLVCAIRLAGGMKAPEVKLNLKEKLQAMANVVSMKALLEAGVHFGHQTRRWNPKMAPYIYTERNGIYIIDLQKTVKKLEEAYNFVRSVSESGQNILFVGTKKQAQEAIKEEASRCGGYYVNARWLGGMMTNFKTMRTRVDRLNQLKTMQADGTFDMLPKKEVMKHLAEIEKLEKYLGGVKEMKKLPGALFIVDTRKERNAIAEAHKLGIPVVAIADTNCDPDEIDYPIPGNDDAIRAIKLISSVMANAMIEGKQGEETEEKAEGEAQA
;
A
#
# COMPACT_ATOMS: atom_id res chain seq x y z
N ARG A 1 35.59 57.19 -5.74
CA ARG A 1 35.39 56.66 -4.35
C ARG A 1 34.36 55.52 -4.27
N SER A 2 33.61 55.17 -5.32
CA SER A 2 32.58 54.14 -5.30
C SER A 2 33.08 52.70 -5.59
N THR A 3 34.20 52.50 -6.21
CA THR A 3 34.73 51.19 -6.62
C THR A 3 35.43 50.42 -5.51
N LEU A 4 35.94 51.08 -4.46
CA LEU A 4 36.62 50.45 -3.30
C LEU A 4 35.63 49.80 -2.30
N LEU A 5 34.42 50.34 -2.17
CA LEU A 5 33.37 49.79 -1.27
C LEU A 5 32.73 48.52 -1.81
N ALA A 6 32.58 48.40 -3.14
CA ALA A 6 32.04 47.19 -3.79
C ALA A 6 33.00 45.99 -3.66
N SER A 7 34.33 46.22 -3.68
CA SER A 7 35.34 45.17 -3.51
C SER A 7 35.37 44.60 -2.08
N SER A 8 35.18 45.43 -1.05
CA SER A 8 35.12 45.01 0.36
C SER A 8 33.89 44.14 0.64
N ALA A 9 32.71 44.55 0.16
CA ALA A 9 31.47 43.79 0.35
C ALA A 9 31.49 42.40 -0.33
N ALA A 10 32.08 42.32 -1.54
CA ALA A 10 32.24 41.05 -2.24
C ALA A 10 33.19 40.08 -1.49
N SER A 11 34.30 40.63 -0.89
CA SER A 11 35.21 39.86 -0.08
C SER A 11 34.58 39.32 1.19
N ASP A 12 33.70 40.08 1.83
CA ASP A 12 33.00 39.65 3.04
C ASP A 12 31.90 38.61 2.77
N VAL A 13 31.19 38.71 1.64
CA VAL A 13 30.24 37.68 1.17
C VAL A 13 30.98 36.37 0.88
N TYR A 14 32.13 36.43 0.21
CA TYR A 14 32.96 35.27 -0.09
C TYR A 14 33.51 34.60 1.17
N LYS A 15 33.99 35.38 2.15
CA LYS A 15 34.46 34.87 3.47
C LYS A 15 33.32 34.20 4.23
N ARG A 16 32.10 34.78 4.25
CA ARG A 16 30.90 34.18 4.87
C ARG A 16 30.50 32.87 4.19
N GLN A 17 30.53 32.82 2.85
CA GLN A 17 30.24 31.57 2.11
C GLN A 17 31.29 30.50 2.42
N ARG A 18 32.58 30.86 2.46
CA ARG A 18 33.66 29.91 2.78
C ARG A 18 33.57 29.39 4.20
N LYS A 19 33.19 30.25 5.17
CA LYS A 19 32.93 29.86 6.57
C LYS A 19 31.75 28.88 6.66
N ARG A 20 30.63 29.19 6.01
CA ARG A 20 29.46 28.28 5.93
C ARG A 20 29.80 26.93 5.28
N LYS A 21 30.62 26.91 4.24
CA LYS A 21 31.07 25.68 3.58
C LYS A 21 31.95 24.83 4.49
N ARG A 22 32.82 25.43 5.28
CA ARG A 22 33.68 24.77 6.29
C ARG A 22 32.84 24.21 7.44
N GLU A 23 31.84 24.93 7.93
CA GLU A 23 30.93 24.46 8.98
C GLU A 23 30.08 23.26 8.49
N LYS A 24 29.54 23.34 7.28
CA LYS A 24 28.82 22.21 6.67
C LYS A 24 29.70 20.97 6.54
N HIS A 25 30.96 21.15 6.13
CA HIS A 25 31.91 20.03 6.04
C HIS A 25 32.25 19.43 7.39
N ARG A 26 32.39 20.25 8.43
CA ARG A 26 32.69 19.82 9.81
C ARG A 26 31.50 19.06 10.43
N ILE A 27 30.24 19.48 10.12
CA ILE A 27 29.02 18.78 10.54
C ILE A 27 28.92 17.44 9.80
N PHE A 28 29.21 17.42 8.51
CA PHE A 28 29.21 16.20 7.70
C PHE A 28 30.21 15.16 8.22
N GLN A 29 31.43 15.57 8.58
CA GLN A 29 32.44 14.68 9.16
C GLN A 29 32.01 14.11 10.52
N LYS A 30 31.36 14.92 11.37
CA LYS A 30 30.81 14.44 12.65
C LYS A 30 29.72 13.41 12.45
N VAL A 31 28.81 13.61 11.48
CA VAL A 31 27.75 12.64 11.13
C VAL A 31 28.33 11.36 10.57
N LEU A 32 29.33 11.44 9.69
CA LEU A 32 30.06 10.28 9.18
C LEU A 32 30.76 9.47 10.29
N ALA A 33 31.34 10.16 11.28
CA ALA A 33 31.94 9.51 12.43
C ALA A 33 30.90 8.77 13.30
N ILE A 34 29.73 9.38 13.51
CA ILE A 34 28.61 8.76 14.24
C ILE A 34 28.08 7.51 13.48
N LEU A 35 27.94 7.60 12.16
CA LEU A 35 27.50 6.48 11.33
C LEU A 35 28.52 5.33 11.32
N LYS A 36 29.83 5.62 11.32
CA LYS A 36 30.88 4.60 11.46
C LYS A 36 30.84 3.89 12.81
N ILE A 37 30.61 4.63 13.90
CA ILE A 37 30.49 4.06 15.25
C ILE A 37 29.22 3.19 15.36
N ALA A 38 28.17 3.50 14.58
CA ALA A 38 26.93 2.73 14.50
C ALA A 38 27.00 1.52 13.55
N GLY A 39 28.14 1.23 12.92
CA GLY A 39 28.36 0.05 12.07
C GLY A 39 27.82 0.14 10.64
N TYR A 40 27.47 1.34 10.17
CA TYR A 40 26.92 1.52 8.81
C TYR A 40 28.02 1.67 7.75
N ASN A 41 27.81 1.02 6.58
CA ASN A 41 28.73 1.10 5.45
C ASN A 41 28.63 2.47 4.75
N THR A 42 29.60 3.32 4.96
CA THR A 42 29.62 4.73 4.51
C THR A 42 29.82 4.92 2.99
N ARG A 43 30.03 3.85 2.20
CA ARG A 43 30.20 3.95 0.74
C ARG A 43 28.91 4.30 0.00
N VAL A 44 27.74 3.95 0.54
CA VAL A 44 26.43 4.19 -0.08
C VAL A 44 25.94 5.63 0.12
N PHE A 45 26.41 6.32 1.17
CA PHE A 45 25.93 7.64 1.61
C PHE A 45 26.51 8.85 0.83
N ARG A 46 27.35 8.64 -0.17
CA ARG A 46 28.00 9.76 -0.88
C ARG A 46 27.10 10.50 -1.89
N MET A 47 25.92 10.03 -2.20
CA MET A 47 25.07 10.56 -3.29
C MET A 47 23.88 11.44 -2.87
N GLU A 48 23.51 11.52 -1.57
CA GLU A 48 22.29 12.26 -1.16
C GLU A 48 22.54 13.31 -0.07
N THR A 49 23.36 14.31 -0.40
CA THR A 49 23.67 15.41 0.54
C THR A 49 22.51 16.34 0.88
N GLY A 50 21.42 16.34 0.12
CA GLY A 50 20.24 17.20 0.33
C GLY A 50 19.34 16.75 1.49
N LEU A 51 19.02 15.47 1.58
CA LEU A 51 18.11 14.89 2.58
C LEU A 51 18.71 14.86 3.98
N LEU A 52 20.01 14.59 4.10
CA LEU A 52 20.71 14.55 5.38
C LEU A 52 20.73 15.93 6.09
N VAL A 53 20.79 17.01 5.33
CA VAL A 53 20.76 18.39 5.89
C VAL A 53 19.36 18.75 6.42
N CYS A 54 18.29 18.25 5.82
CA CYS A 54 16.93 18.40 6.32
C CYS A 54 16.70 17.64 7.63
N ALA A 55 17.17 16.40 7.73
CA ALA A 55 17.02 15.57 8.93
C ALA A 55 17.74 16.18 10.16
N ILE A 56 18.93 16.76 9.95
CA ILE A 56 19.68 17.42 11.04
C ILE A 56 18.99 18.72 11.51
N ARG A 57 18.24 19.39 10.63
CA ARG A 57 17.53 20.63 10.97
C ARG A 57 16.26 20.39 11.79
N LEU A 58 15.62 19.24 11.60
CA LEU A 58 14.45 18.78 12.36
C LEU A 58 14.83 18.20 13.72
N ALA A 59 16.03 17.64 13.87
CA ALA A 59 16.52 17.00 15.10
C ALA A 59 17.08 17.95 16.16
N GLY A 60 17.01 19.27 15.96
CA GLY A 60 17.60 20.30 16.84
C GLY A 60 17.04 20.38 18.26
N GLY A 61 16.07 19.54 18.63
CA GLY A 61 15.47 19.51 19.97
C GLY A 61 15.37 18.13 20.63
N MET A 62 15.74 17.04 19.94
CA MET A 62 15.57 15.67 20.46
C MET A 62 16.83 15.10 21.11
N LYS A 63 16.67 14.28 22.16
CA LYS A 63 17.78 13.56 22.83
C LYS A 63 18.43 12.53 21.88
N ALA A 64 19.72 12.31 21.98
CA ALA A 64 20.52 11.48 21.08
C ALA A 64 20.00 10.04 20.84
N PRO A 65 19.38 9.31 21.79
CA PRO A 65 18.79 8.01 21.55
C PRO A 65 17.53 8.05 20.68
N GLU A 66 16.66 9.05 20.87
CA GLU A 66 15.42 9.24 20.07
C GLU A 66 15.72 9.59 18.62
N VAL A 67 16.78 10.40 18.38
CA VAL A 67 17.25 10.72 17.02
C VAL A 67 17.77 9.47 16.30
N LYS A 68 18.44 8.55 17.02
CA LYS A 68 18.93 7.28 16.44
C LYS A 68 17.80 6.34 16.08
N LEU A 69 16.76 6.25 16.92
CA LEU A 69 15.59 5.41 16.67
C LEU A 69 14.80 5.92 15.46
N ASN A 70 14.44 7.20 15.46
CA ASN A 70 13.74 7.85 14.36
C ASN A 70 14.50 7.84 13.01
N LEU A 71 15.85 7.94 13.06
CA LEU A 71 16.68 7.86 11.86
C LEU A 71 16.76 6.43 11.33
N LYS A 72 16.82 5.43 12.22
CA LYS A 72 16.82 4.01 11.86
C LYS A 72 15.49 3.60 11.25
N GLU A 73 14.39 4.07 11.82
CA GLU A 73 13.02 3.84 11.30
C GLU A 73 12.80 4.53 9.95
N LYS A 74 13.24 5.79 9.79
CA LYS A 74 13.17 6.48 8.49
C LYS A 74 14.10 5.89 7.43
N LEU A 75 15.29 5.42 7.82
CA LEU A 75 16.20 4.74 6.90
C LEU A 75 15.70 3.34 6.53
N GLN A 76 14.98 2.68 7.41
CA GLN A 76 14.35 1.39 7.17
C GLN A 76 13.08 1.55 6.31
N ALA A 77 12.35 2.66 6.46
CA ALA A 77 11.24 3.05 5.58
C ALA A 77 11.73 3.53 4.18
N MET A 78 12.99 3.95 4.05
CA MET A 78 13.63 4.29 2.77
C MET A 78 14.35 3.09 2.11
N ALA A 79 14.41 1.92 2.75
CA ALA A 79 14.77 0.68 2.07
C ALA A 79 13.60 0.34 1.14
N ASN A 80 13.82 0.43 -0.19
CA ASN A 80 12.81 0.13 -1.22
C ASN A 80 11.98 -1.07 -0.84
N VAL A 81 10.68 -0.88 -0.63
CA VAL A 81 9.70 -1.90 -0.22
C VAL A 81 9.78 -3.12 -1.14
N VAL A 82 10.13 -2.89 -2.42
CA VAL A 82 10.35 -3.94 -3.42
C VAL A 82 11.52 -3.57 -4.31
N SER A 83 12.40 -4.54 -4.60
CA SER A 83 13.49 -4.32 -5.55
C SER A 83 12.95 -4.25 -6.99
N MET A 84 13.53 -3.36 -7.80
CA MET A 84 13.19 -3.24 -9.23
C MET A 84 13.40 -4.57 -9.98
N LYS A 85 14.38 -5.39 -9.54
CA LYS A 85 14.64 -6.71 -10.11
C LYS A 85 13.46 -7.66 -9.87
N ALA A 86 12.89 -7.68 -8.67
CA ALA A 86 11.73 -8.51 -8.34
C ALA A 86 10.49 -8.12 -9.18
N LEU A 87 10.25 -6.82 -9.40
CA LEU A 87 9.17 -6.34 -10.27
C LEU A 87 9.37 -6.78 -11.72
N LEU A 88 10.60 -6.73 -12.22
CA LEU A 88 10.94 -7.15 -13.57
C LEU A 88 10.75 -8.68 -13.76
N GLU A 89 11.21 -9.49 -12.82
CA GLU A 89 11.06 -10.94 -12.81
C GLU A 89 9.60 -11.39 -12.68
N ALA A 90 8.80 -10.65 -11.93
CA ALA A 90 7.36 -10.87 -11.82
C ALA A 90 6.58 -10.46 -13.06
N GLY A 91 7.20 -9.72 -14.00
CA GLY A 91 6.56 -9.26 -15.23
C GLY A 91 5.58 -8.09 -15.04
N VAL A 92 5.78 -7.25 -14.01
CA VAL A 92 4.94 -6.08 -13.71
C VAL A 92 5.01 -5.02 -14.81
N HIS A 93 6.10 -4.98 -15.57
CA HIS A 93 6.36 -4.00 -16.63
C HIS A 93 5.57 -4.22 -17.92
N PHE A 94 4.94 -5.38 -18.11
CA PHE A 94 4.11 -5.64 -19.28
C PHE A 94 2.74 -4.99 -19.11
N GLY A 95 2.31 -4.21 -20.06
CA GLY A 95 0.96 -3.67 -20.15
C GLY A 95 0.13 -4.40 -21.20
N HIS A 96 -1.00 -3.82 -21.56
CA HIS A 96 -1.90 -4.32 -22.58
C HIS A 96 -1.45 -3.92 -23.99
N GLN A 97 -2.12 -4.51 -24.99
CA GLN A 97 -1.93 -4.15 -26.40
C GLN A 97 -2.20 -2.66 -26.64
N THR A 98 -1.42 -2.03 -27.52
CA THR A 98 -1.49 -0.60 -27.86
C THR A 98 -2.90 -0.15 -28.25
N ARG A 99 -3.67 -1.01 -28.90
CA ARG A 99 -5.05 -0.73 -29.33
C ARG A 99 -6.06 -0.54 -28.16
N ARG A 100 -5.72 -1.01 -26.96
CA ARG A 100 -6.62 -1.00 -25.78
C ARG A 100 -6.24 0.00 -24.70
N TRP A 101 -5.22 0.81 -24.95
CA TRP A 101 -4.69 1.71 -23.92
C TRP A 101 -5.60 2.90 -23.62
N ASN A 102 -5.39 3.52 -22.46
CA ASN A 102 -6.01 4.77 -22.09
C ASN A 102 -4.96 5.91 -22.23
N PRO A 103 -5.25 7.01 -22.96
CA PRO A 103 -4.32 8.15 -23.10
C PRO A 103 -3.86 8.76 -21.77
N LYS A 104 -4.68 8.72 -20.74
CA LYS A 104 -4.32 9.21 -19.39
C LYS A 104 -3.19 8.42 -18.73
N MET A 105 -2.95 7.18 -19.18
CA MET A 105 -1.82 6.37 -18.74
C MET A 105 -0.48 6.72 -19.41
N ALA A 106 -0.48 7.62 -20.39
CA ALA A 106 0.75 8.05 -21.08
C ALA A 106 1.92 8.42 -20.14
N PRO A 107 1.71 9.13 -18.99
CA PRO A 107 2.78 9.44 -18.07
C PRO A 107 3.49 8.23 -17.46
N TYR A 108 2.83 7.06 -17.39
CA TYR A 108 3.34 5.83 -16.76
C TYR A 108 3.93 4.84 -17.77
N ILE A 109 3.81 5.12 -19.06
CA ILE A 109 4.33 4.28 -20.14
C ILE A 109 5.77 4.68 -20.43
N TYR A 110 6.66 3.70 -20.53
CA TYR A 110 8.06 3.89 -20.90
C TYR A 110 8.26 3.85 -22.42
N THR A 111 7.77 2.79 -23.08
CA THR A 111 7.90 2.57 -24.52
C THR A 111 6.87 1.56 -25.02
N GLU A 112 6.84 1.38 -26.34
CA GLU A 112 6.09 0.31 -27.00
C GLU A 112 7.07 -0.72 -27.57
N ARG A 113 6.73 -2.00 -27.45
CA ARG A 113 7.48 -3.11 -28.04
C ARG A 113 6.53 -4.22 -28.49
N ASN A 114 6.63 -4.61 -29.75
CA ASN A 114 5.80 -5.68 -30.33
C ASN A 114 4.28 -5.46 -30.19
N GLY A 115 3.81 -4.20 -30.28
CA GLY A 115 2.39 -3.87 -30.12
C GLY A 115 1.86 -3.96 -28.68
N ILE A 116 2.76 -4.01 -27.68
CA ILE A 116 2.45 -3.99 -26.24
C ILE A 116 3.17 -2.82 -25.60
N TYR A 117 2.47 -2.09 -24.73
CA TYR A 117 3.08 -1.03 -23.94
C TYR A 117 3.89 -1.61 -22.77
N ILE A 118 5.03 -0.98 -22.50
CA ILE A 118 5.91 -1.30 -21.37
C ILE A 118 5.77 -0.18 -20.35
N ILE A 119 5.44 -0.55 -19.12
CA ILE A 119 5.25 0.35 -17.99
C ILE A 119 6.60 0.73 -17.39
N ASP A 120 6.74 2.01 -16.97
CA ASP A 120 7.93 2.53 -16.32
C ASP A 120 8.03 2.06 -14.86
N LEU A 121 8.89 1.08 -14.61
CA LEU A 121 9.08 0.50 -13.28
C LEU A 121 9.63 1.50 -12.24
N GLN A 122 10.32 2.55 -12.66
CA GLN A 122 10.79 3.58 -11.72
C GLN A 122 9.62 4.35 -11.10
N LYS A 123 8.59 4.62 -11.92
CA LYS A 123 7.34 5.23 -11.45
C LYS A 123 6.51 4.24 -10.63
N THR A 124 6.51 2.97 -11.04
CA THR A 124 5.84 1.91 -10.28
C THR A 124 6.39 1.80 -8.85
N VAL A 125 7.71 1.77 -8.67
CA VAL A 125 8.33 1.71 -7.34
C VAL A 125 7.89 2.89 -6.47
N LYS A 126 7.96 4.13 -6.99
CA LYS A 126 7.56 5.33 -6.24
C LYS A 126 6.07 5.28 -5.83
N LYS A 127 5.20 4.92 -6.77
CA LYS A 127 3.76 4.83 -6.51
C LYS A 127 3.41 3.67 -5.59
N LEU A 128 4.14 2.58 -5.65
CA LEU A 128 4.00 1.46 -4.74
C LEU A 128 4.42 1.84 -3.31
N GLU A 129 5.49 2.62 -3.14
CA GLU A 129 5.91 3.16 -1.84
C GLU A 129 4.89 4.15 -1.26
N GLU A 130 4.32 5.04 -2.08
CA GLU A 130 3.23 5.93 -1.67
C GLU A 130 2.02 5.12 -1.18
N ALA A 131 1.60 4.11 -1.95
CA ALA A 131 0.48 3.22 -1.61
C ALA A 131 0.77 2.40 -0.35
N TYR A 132 1.99 1.87 -0.20
CA TYR A 132 2.43 1.13 0.98
C TYR A 132 2.31 1.96 2.26
N ASN A 133 2.85 3.17 2.25
CA ASN A 133 2.80 4.08 3.40
C ASN A 133 1.36 4.46 3.75
N PHE A 134 0.51 4.66 2.74
CA PHE A 134 -0.91 4.93 2.94
C PHE A 134 -1.62 3.73 3.60
N VAL A 135 -1.46 2.52 3.04
CA VAL A 135 -2.04 1.28 3.57
C VAL A 135 -1.60 1.03 5.02
N ARG A 136 -0.33 1.26 5.31
CA ARG A 136 0.23 1.18 6.65
C ARG A 136 -0.45 2.16 7.60
N SER A 137 -0.60 3.43 7.23
CA SER A 137 -1.25 4.46 8.07
C SER A 137 -2.73 4.15 8.33
N VAL A 138 -3.46 3.58 7.36
CA VAL A 138 -4.84 3.12 7.55
C VAL A 138 -4.88 1.97 8.56
N SER A 139 -3.94 1.04 8.49
CA SER A 139 -3.84 -0.09 9.42
C SER A 139 -3.43 0.37 10.83
N GLU A 140 -2.51 1.34 10.96
CA GLU A 140 -2.13 1.99 12.23
C GLU A 140 -3.32 2.71 12.91
N SER A 141 -4.34 3.11 12.15
CA SER A 141 -5.59 3.67 12.71
C SER A 141 -6.64 2.62 13.09
N GLY A 142 -6.28 1.34 13.17
CA GLY A 142 -7.18 0.22 13.53
C GLY A 142 -8.23 -0.11 12.46
N GLN A 143 -8.09 0.41 11.22
CA GLN A 143 -9.02 0.15 10.14
C GLN A 143 -8.53 -0.99 9.26
N ASN A 144 -9.44 -1.87 8.86
CA ASN A 144 -9.13 -2.96 7.96
C ASN A 144 -9.26 -2.55 6.49
N ILE A 145 -8.54 -3.26 5.63
CA ILE A 145 -8.56 -3.08 4.18
C ILE A 145 -9.36 -4.20 3.54
N LEU A 146 -10.12 -3.85 2.49
CA LEU A 146 -10.85 -4.79 1.67
C LEU A 146 -10.11 -5.04 0.35
N PHE A 147 -9.63 -6.26 0.17
CA PHE A 147 -8.96 -6.71 -1.05
C PHE A 147 -9.99 -7.18 -2.07
N VAL A 148 -9.97 -6.61 -3.27
CA VAL A 148 -10.91 -6.91 -4.35
C VAL A 148 -10.17 -7.38 -5.59
N GLY A 149 -10.49 -8.59 -6.05
CA GLY A 149 -9.90 -9.14 -7.26
C GLY A 149 -10.69 -10.32 -7.80
N THR A 150 -11.63 -10.04 -8.72
CA THR A 150 -12.49 -11.08 -9.30
C THR A 150 -11.91 -11.70 -10.58
N LYS A 151 -10.76 -11.20 -11.06
CA LYS A 151 -10.04 -11.78 -12.21
C LYS A 151 -9.51 -13.17 -11.84
N LYS A 152 -9.65 -14.14 -12.74
CA LYS A 152 -9.23 -15.54 -12.45
C LYS A 152 -7.78 -15.62 -11.92
N GLN A 153 -6.89 -14.78 -12.47
CA GLN A 153 -5.49 -14.72 -12.09
C GLN A 153 -5.25 -14.13 -10.70
N ALA A 154 -6.22 -13.32 -10.19
CA ALA A 154 -6.12 -12.63 -8.91
C ALA A 154 -6.79 -13.37 -7.76
N GLN A 155 -7.78 -14.23 -8.05
CA GLN A 155 -8.67 -14.82 -7.04
C GLN A 155 -7.95 -15.53 -5.90
N GLU A 156 -6.94 -16.33 -6.25
CA GLU A 156 -6.18 -17.13 -5.28
C GLU A 156 -5.20 -16.25 -4.49
N ALA A 157 -4.44 -15.41 -5.20
CA ALA A 157 -3.49 -14.50 -4.58
C ALA A 157 -4.15 -13.54 -3.58
N ILE A 158 -5.30 -12.96 -3.95
CA ILE A 158 -6.08 -12.06 -3.08
C ILE A 158 -6.59 -12.81 -1.85
N LYS A 159 -7.11 -14.03 -2.00
CA LYS A 159 -7.60 -14.83 -0.87
C LYS A 159 -6.45 -15.18 0.09
N GLU A 160 -5.32 -15.64 -0.43
CA GLU A 160 -4.15 -16.04 0.33
C GLU A 160 -3.59 -14.86 1.14
N GLU A 161 -3.32 -13.73 0.48
CA GLU A 161 -2.70 -12.57 1.10
C GLU A 161 -3.63 -11.83 2.08
N ALA A 162 -4.92 -11.69 1.75
CA ALA A 162 -5.89 -11.10 2.67
C ALA A 162 -6.07 -11.96 3.92
N SER A 163 -6.10 -13.29 3.78
CA SER A 163 -6.17 -14.20 4.93
C SER A 163 -4.91 -14.11 5.81
N ARG A 164 -3.74 -13.92 5.18
CA ARG A 164 -2.45 -13.79 5.89
C ARG A 164 -2.37 -12.52 6.76
N CYS A 165 -2.91 -11.41 6.28
CA CYS A 165 -2.88 -10.13 7.02
C CYS A 165 -4.14 -9.90 7.90
N GLY A 166 -5.11 -10.83 7.89
CA GLY A 166 -6.38 -10.66 8.59
C GLY A 166 -7.24 -9.54 8.01
N GLY A 167 -7.11 -9.30 6.69
CA GLY A 167 -7.93 -8.40 5.91
C GLY A 167 -9.19 -9.07 5.37
N TYR A 168 -10.09 -8.25 4.83
CA TYR A 168 -11.28 -8.76 4.14
C TYR A 168 -11.00 -8.94 2.66
N TYR A 169 -11.71 -9.86 1.98
CA TYR A 169 -11.52 -10.05 0.55
C TYR A 169 -12.82 -10.36 -0.22
N VAL A 170 -12.82 -9.98 -1.49
CA VAL A 170 -13.83 -10.34 -2.48
C VAL A 170 -13.11 -10.87 -3.73
N ASN A 171 -13.15 -12.18 -3.92
CA ASN A 171 -12.42 -12.85 -5.02
C ASN A 171 -13.30 -13.47 -6.10
N ALA A 172 -14.62 -13.63 -5.88
CA ALA A 172 -15.48 -14.27 -6.84
C ALA A 172 -16.22 -13.27 -7.75
N ARG A 173 -17.03 -12.40 -7.16
CA ARG A 173 -17.77 -11.36 -7.86
C ARG A 173 -18.16 -10.26 -6.90
N TRP A 174 -17.98 -9.00 -7.28
CA TRP A 174 -18.52 -7.86 -6.54
C TRP A 174 -20.05 -7.85 -6.66
N LEU A 175 -20.73 -7.85 -5.53
CA LEU A 175 -22.18 -7.71 -5.48
C LEU A 175 -22.51 -6.22 -5.37
N GLY A 176 -23.33 -5.70 -6.29
CA GLY A 176 -23.77 -4.31 -6.23
C GLY A 176 -24.43 -4.00 -4.88
N GLY A 177 -24.03 -2.86 -4.28
CA GLY A 177 -24.48 -2.47 -2.95
C GLY A 177 -23.71 -3.11 -1.80
N MET A 178 -22.55 -3.74 -2.06
CA MET A 178 -21.78 -4.43 -1.01
C MET A 178 -21.35 -3.46 0.11
N MET A 179 -21.02 -2.22 -0.23
CA MET A 179 -20.69 -1.17 0.73
C MET A 179 -21.82 -0.15 0.87
N THR A 180 -22.43 0.29 -0.21
CA THR A 180 -23.52 1.29 -0.18
C THR A 180 -24.81 0.77 0.44
N ASN A 181 -25.05 -0.53 0.41
CA ASN A 181 -26.17 -1.20 1.07
C ASN A 181 -25.68 -2.23 2.10
N PHE A 182 -24.70 -1.81 2.89
CA PHE A 182 -24.01 -2.66 3.86
C PHE A 182 -24.94 -3.35 4.85
N LYS A 183 -25.99 -2.65 5.32
CA LYS A 183 -26.98 -3.22 6.26
C LYS A 183 -27.66 -4.46 5.67
N THR A 184 -28.09 -4.41 4.42
CA THR A 184 -28.73 -5.58 3.74
C THR A 184 -27.71 -6.68 3.49
N MET A 185 -26.45 -6.34 3.19
CA MET A 185 -25.39 -7.36 3.03
C MET A 185 -25.11 -8.08 4.35
N ARG A 186 -25.13 -7.38 5.47
CA ARG A 186 -25.02 -7.99 6.81
C ARG A 186 -26.11 -9.00 7.07
N THR A 187 -27.39 -8.71 6.74
CA THR A 187 -28.47 -9.70 6.92
C THR A 187 -28.26 -10.97 6.08
N ARG A 188 -27.57 -10.88 4.93
CA ARG A 188 -27.20 -12.06 4.13
C ARG A 188 -26.07 -12.86 4.77
N VAL A 189 -25.10 -12.17 5.40
CA VAL A 189 -24.05 -12.83 6.20
C VAL A 189 -24.64 -13.50 7.44
N ASP A 190 -25.56 -12.86 8.12
CA ASP A 190 -26.26 -13.44 9.28
C ASP A 190 -27.05 -14.68 8.87
N ARG A 191 -27.69 -14.64 7.68
CA ARG A 191 -28.36 -15.82 7.12
C ARG A 191 -27.40 -16.97 6.85
N LEU A 192 -26.19 -16.69 6.32
CA LEU A 192 -25.14 -17.69 6.14
C LEU A 192 -24.73 -18.32 7.47
N ASN A 193 -24.53 -17.51 8.49
CA ASN A 193 -24.16 -17.99 9.82
C ASN A 193 -25.27 -18.86 10.43
N GLN A 194 -26.55 -18.43 10.32
CA GLN A 194 -27.69 -19.22 10.76
C GLN A 194 -27.76 -20.60 10.09
N LEU A 195 -27.61 -20.66 8.76
CA LEU A 195 -27.62 -21.91 8.02
C LEU A 195 -26.47 -22.85 8.43
N LYS A 196 -25.27 -22.30 8.71
CA LYS A 196 -24.13 -23.07 9.21
C LYS A 196 -24.37 -23.60 10.62
N THR A 197 -24.98 -22.80 11.50
CA THR A 197 -25.37 -23.25 12.84
C THR A 197 -26.41 -24.37 12.76
N MET A 198 -27.45 -24.21 11.93
CA MET A 198 -28.47 -25.27 11.70
C MET A 198 -27.85 -26.57 11.17
N GLN A 199 -26.81 -26.46 10.33
CA GLN A 199 -26.06 -27.62 9.84
C GLN A 199 -25.26 -28.29 10.94
N ALA A 200 -24.62 -27.50 11.83
CA ALA A 200 -23.84 -28.02 12.95
C ALA A 200 -24.72 -28.67 14.05
N ASP A 201 -25.89 -28.11 14.28
CA ASP A 201 -26.86 -28.59 15.30
C ASP A 201 -27.64 -29.84 14.83
N GLY A 202 -27.37 -30.36 13.61
CA GLY A 202 -28.09 -31.55 13.10
C GLY A 202 -29.54 -31.26 12.69
N THR A 203 -29.99 -30.01 12.65
CA THR A 203 -31.36 -29.62 12.27
C THR A 203 -31.69 -30.07 10.85
N PHE A 204 -30.68 -30.24 9.99
CA PHE A 204 -30.86 -30.69 8.61
C PHE A 204 -31.36 -32.14 8.54
N ASP A 205 -31.09 -32.98 9.54
CA ASP A 205 -31.53 -34.37 9.57
C ASP A 205 -33.05 -34.49 9.77
N MET A 206 -33.68 -33.46 10.35
CA MET A 206 -35.11 -33.38 10.57
C MET A 206 -35.90 -32.83 9.35
N LEU A 207 -35.18 -32.24 8.37
CA LEU A 207 -35.80 -31.62 7.23
C LEU A 207 -35.97 -32.59 6.03
N PRO A 208 -36.96 -32.35 5.16
CA PRO A 208 -37.07 -33.11 3.90
C PRO A 208 -35.81 -32.94 3.04
N LYS A 209 -35.35 -34.00 2.40
CA LYS A 209 -34.12 -34.00 1.56
C LYS A 209 -34.07 -32.86 0.53
N LYS A 210 -35.22 -32.48 -0.03
CA LYS A 210 -35.34 -31.40 -1.01
C LYS A 210 -35.01 -30.02 -0.40
N GLU A 211 -35.37 -29.79 0.85
CA GLU A 211 -35.06 -28.54 1.57
C GLU A 211 -33.60 -28.48 1.98
N VAL A 212 -33.04 -29.58 2.50
CA VAL A 212 -31.62 -29.71 2.82
C VAL A 212 -30.78 -29.39 1.58
N MET A 213 -31.10 -29.94 0.39
CA MET A 213 -30.36 -29.63 -0.82
C MET A 213 -30.44 -28.15 -1.22
N LYS A 214 -31.57 -27.49 -1.00
CA LYS A 214 -31.69 -26.03 -1.22
C LYS A 214 -30.84 -25.22 -0.26
N HIS A 215 -30.84 -25.58 1.01
CA HIS A 215 -30.03 -24.89 2.02
C HIS A 215 -28.54 -25.10 1.79
N LEU A 216 -28.10 -26.30 1.42
CA LEU A 216 -26.70 -26.56 1.05
C LEU A 216 -26.27 -25.73 -0.16
N ALA A 217 -27.09 -25.66 -1.21
CA ALA A 217 -26.81 -24.81 -2.38
C ALA A 217 -26.79 -23.30 -2.03
N GLU A 218 -27.65 -22.87 -1.09
CA GLU A 218 -27.66 -21.51 -0.58
C GLU A 218 -26.38 -21.21 0.20
N ILE A 219 -25.93 -22.10 1.09
CA ILE A 219 -24.67 -21.98 1.83
C ILE A 219 -23.49 -21.85 0.88
N GLU A 220 -23.36 -22.76 -0.09
CA GLU A 220 -22.28 -22.74 -1.08
C GLU A 220 -22.24 -21.42 -1.84
N LYS A 221 -23.40 -20.95 -2.30
CA LYS A 221 -23.53 -19.68 -3.00
C LYS A 221 -23.14 -18.48 -2.14
N LEU A 222 -23.64 -18.40 -0.92
CA LEU A 222 -23.34 -17.30 0.01
C LEU A 222 -21.87 -17.32 0.43
N GLU A 223 -21.29 -18.48 0.70
CA GLU A 223 -19.89 -18.63 1.07
C GLU A 223 -18.96 -18.23 -0.07
N LYS A 224 -19.29 -18.62 -1.30
CA LYS A 224 -18.52 -18.23 -2.49
C LYS A 224 -18.44 -16.70 -2.67
N TYR A 225 -19.52 -15.97 -2.39
CA TYR A 225 -19.56 -14.53 -2.65
C TYR A 225 -19.29 -13.66 -1.41
N LEU A 226 -19.65 -14.12 -0.23
CA LEU A 226 -19.57 -13.35 1.02
C LEU A 226 -18.58 -13.94 2.05
N GLY A 227 -17.95 -15.07 1.75
CA GLY A 227 -17.06 -15.76 2.69
C GLY A 227 -15.93 -14.88 3.20
N GLY A 228 -15.33 -14.07 2.34
CA GLY A 228 -14.22 -13.18 2.72
C GLY A 228 -14.63 -11.90 3.47
N VAL A 229 -15.92 -11.58 3.50
CA VAL A 229 -16.44 -10.37 4.19
C VAL A 229 -17.34 -10.71 5.37
N LYS A 230 -17.45 -11.99 5.76
CA LYS A 230 -18.35 -12.44 6.84
C LYS A 230 -18.02 -11.80 8.20
N GLU A 231 -16.76 -11.54 8.47
CA GLU A 231 -16.28 -10.96 9.74
C GLU A 231 -16.29 -9.42 9.73
N MET A 232 -16.58 -8.80 8.59
CA MET A 232 -16.59 -7.35 8.44
C MET A 232 -17.78 -6.73 9.20
N LYS A 233 -17.50 -6.10 10.34
CA LYS A 233 -18.51 -5.42 11.20
C LYS A 233 -18.72 -3.96 10.82
N LYS A 234 -17.71 -3.29 10.29
CA LYS A 234 -17.70 -1.89 9.87
C LYS A 234 -17.22 -1.79 8.42
N LEU A 235 -17.48 -0.67 7.77
CA LEU A 235 -16.92 -0.40 6.45
C LEU A 235 -15.39 -0.40 6.51
N PRO A 236 -14.70 -0.82 5.43
CA PRO A 236 -13.24 -0.81 5.37
C PRO A 236 -12.71 0.62 5.30
N GLY A 237 -11.49 0.84 5.81
CA GLY A 237 -10.80 2.12 5.74
C GLY A 237 -10.23 2.44 4.36
N ALA A 238 -9.92 1.41 3.57
CA ALA A 238 -9.45 1.53 2.20
C ALA A 238 -9.79 0.28 1.39
N LEU A 239 -9.85 0.43 0.05
CA LEU A 239 -9.97 -0.68 -0.88
C LEU A 239 -8.63 -0.90 -1.60
N PHE A 240 -8.23 -2.17 -1.73
CA PHE A 240 -7.17 -2.57 -2.66
C PHE A 240 -7.79 -3.35 -3.81
N ILE A 241 -7.67 -2.83 -5.05
CA ILE A 241 -8.37 -3.37 -6.23
C ILE A 241 -7.36 -3.87 -7.27
N VAL A 242 -7.61 -5.07 -7.80
CA VAL A 242 -6.93 -5.61 -8.97
C VAL A 242 -7.88 -5.55 -10.16
N ASP A 243 -7.46 -4.88 -11.26
CA ASP A 243 -8.26 -4.63 -12.47
C ASP A 243 -9.44 -3.66 -12.22
N THR A 244 -9.16 -2.37 -12.30
CA THR A 244 -10.14 -1.29 -12.11
C THR A 244 -11.24 -1.29 -13.15
N ARG A 245 -10.98 -1.75 -14.39
CA ARG A 245 -11.99 -1.82 -15.45
C ARG A 245 -13.10 -2.80 -15.12
N LYS A 246 -12.74 -3.93 -14.51
CA LYS A 246 -13.69 -4.97 -14.15
C LYS A 246 -14.46 -4.61 -12.89
N GLU A 247 -13.81 -3.95 -11.96
CA GLU A 247 -14.36 -3.61 -10.64
C GLU A 247 -14.89 -2.16 -10.55
N ARG A 248 -15.33 -1.56 -11.66
CA ARG A 248 -15.88 -0.19 -11.69
C ARG A 248 -16.99 0.04 -10.66
N ASN A 249 -17.81 -0.99 -10.40
CA ASN A 249 -18.88 -0.88 -9.41
C ASN A 249 -18.31 -0.71 -7.99
N ALA A 250 -17.21 -1.40 -7.67
CA ALA A 250 -16.54 -1.26 -6.38
C ALA A 250 -15.96 0.16 -6.21
N ILE A 251 -15.32 0.69 -7.26
CA ILE A 251 -14.75 2.04 -7.28
C ILE A 251 -15.86 3.09 -7.13
N ALA A 252 -16.94 2.96 -7.87
CA ALA A 252 -18.08 3.89 -7.78
C ALA A 252 -18.74 3.90 -6.39
N GLU A 253 -18.83 2.73 -5.73
CA GLU A 253 -19.32 2.64 -4.35
C GLU A 253 -18.34 3.25 -3.36
N ALA A 254 -17.02 3.04 -3.54
CA ALA A 254 -15.98 3.62 -2.71
C ALA A 254 -16.02 5.16 -2.76
N HIS A 255 -16.04 5.73 -3.96
CA HIS A 255 -16.13 7.19 -4.16
C HIS A 255 -17.39 7.79 -3.51
N LYS A 256 -18.54 7.09 -3.65
CA LYS A 256 -19.79 7.54 -3.02
C LYS A 256 -19.73 7.60 -1.50
N LEU A 257 -18.92 6.73 -0.89
CA LEU A 257 -18.73 6.65 0.56
C LEU A 257 -17.49 7.41 1.06
N GLY A 258 -16.70 7.99 0.16
CA GLY A 258 -15.44 8.67 0.50
C GLY A 258 -14.35 7.70 0.99
N ILE A 259 -14.39 6.44 0.56
CA ILE A 259 -13.39 5.42 0.93
C ILE A 259 -12.27 5.46 -0.11
N PRO A 260 -11.01 5.69 0.28
CA PRO A 260 -9.89 5.77 -0.64
C PRO A 260 -9.60 4.44 -1.32
N VAL A 261 -9.21 4.53 -2.60
CA VAL A 261 -8.95 3.39 -3.47
C VAL A 261 -7.47 3.31 -3.82
N VAL A 262 -6.86 2.19 -3.49
CA VAL A 262 -5.54 1.76 -3.96
C VAL A 262 -5.76 0.72 -5.04
N ALA A 263 -5.18 0.87 -6.22
CA ALA A 263 -5.40 -0.13 -7.27
C ALA A 263 -4.18 -0.36 -8.16
N ILE A 264 -4.08 -1.58 -8.69
CA ILE A 264 -3.16 -1.89 -9.79
C ILE A 264 -3.75 -1.28 -11.06
N ALA A 265 -3.04 -0.34 -11.66
CA ALA A 265 -3.43 0.38 -12.86
C ALA A 265 -2.61 -0.13 -14.05
N ASP A 266 -3.21 -0.92 -14.91
CA ASP A 266 -2.61 -1.30 -16.19
C ASP A 266 -2.84 -0.20 -17.25
N THR A 267 -2.24 -0.31 -18.40
CA THR A 267 -2.28 0.68 -19.48
C THR A 267 -3.67 0.95 -20.07
N ASN A 268 -4.66 0.11 -19.77
CA ASN A 268 -6.05 0.24 -20.20
C ASN A 268 -6.97 0.93 -19.18
N CYS A 269 -6.43 1.31 -18.00
CA CYS A 269 -7.20 1.87 -16.89
C CYS A 269 -7.26 3.40 -16.93
N ASP A 270 -8.18 4.01 -16.18
CA ASP A 270 -8.22 5.46 -15.91
C ASP A 270 -7.55 5.72 -14.54
N PRO A 271 -6.38 6.37 -14.49
CA PRO A 271 -5.71 6.66 -13.23
C PRO A 271 -6.43 7.71 -12.38
N ASP A 272 -7.29 8.55 -12.97
CA ASP A 272 -8.01 9.61 -12.25
C ASP A 272 -9.14 9.04 -11.35
N GLU A 273 -9.59 7.81 -11.62
CA GLU A 273 -10.56 7.10 -10.78
C GLU A 273 -9.93 6.44 -9.52
N ILE A 274 -8.60 6.60 -9.33
CA ILE A 274 -7.84 5.89 -8.29
C ILE A 274 -7.06 6.92 -7.46
N ASP A 275 -7.19 6.87 -6.13
CA ASP A 275 -6.44 7.77 -5.26
C ASP A 275 -4.96 7.42 -5.21
N TYR A 276 -4.64 6.13 -5.15
CA TYR A 276 -3.27 5.61 -5.13
C TYR A 276 -3.05 4.61 -6.27
N PRO A 277 -2.80 5.07 -7.51
CA PRO A 277 -2.55 4.19 -8.63
C PRO A 277 -1.15 3.56 -8.55
N ILE A 278 -1.11 2.24 -8.67
CA ILE A 278 0.13 1.46 -8.79
C ILE A 278 0.25 0.99 -10.24
N PRO A 279 1.05 1.65 -11.10
CA PRO A 279 1.21 1.24 -12.48
C PRO A 279 1.80 -0.16 -12.55
N GLY A 280 1.09 -1.10 -13.17
CA GLY A 280 1.55 -2.48 -13.21
C GLY A 280 0.61 -3.41 -13.96
N ASN A 281 1.10 -4.61 -14.26
CA ASN A 281 0.37 -5.65 -14.96
C ASN A 281 -0.68 -6.31 -14.05
N ASP A 282 -1.91 -6.29 -14.47
CA ASP A 282 -3.05 -6.91 -13.79
C ASP A 282 -3.44 -8.29 -14.35
N ASP A 283 -2.71 -8.80 -15.39
CA ASP A 283 -2.92 -10.12 -16.00
C ASP A 283 -1.96 -11.19 -15.49
N ALA A 284 -0.76 -10.80 -15.06
CA ALA A 284 0.26 -11.74 -14.64
C ALA A 284 0.07 -12.17 -13.17
N ILE A 285 -0.16 -13.46 -12.92
CA ILE A 285 -0.35 -14.03 -11.58
C ILE A 285 0.79 -13.64 -10.63
N ARG A 286 2.06 -13.70 -11.11
CA ARG A 286 3.24 -13.35 -10.32
C ARG A 286 3.27 -11.86 -9.94
N ALA A 287 2.87 -10.98 -10.86
CA ALA A 287 2.82 -9.53 -10.62
C ALA A 287 1.73 -9.21 -9.57
N ILE A 288 0.54 -9.78 -9.73
CA ILE A 288 -0.57 -9.61 -8.80
C ILE A 288 -0.17 -10.12 -7.41
N LYS A 289 0.40 -11.33 -7.31
CA LYS A 289 0.83 -11.91 -6.04
C LYS A 289 1.89 -11.06 -5.34
N LEU A 290 2.88 -10.57 -6.09
CA LEU A 290 3.94 -9.70 -5.54
C LEU A 290 3.35 -8.39 -4.98
N ILE A 291 2.54 -7.68 -5.76
CA ILE A 291 1.95 -6.40 -5.30
C ILE A 291 0.97 -6.63 -4.14
N SER A 292 0.13 -7.67 -4.21
CA SER A 292 -0.79 -8.02 -3.12
C SER A 292 -0.05 -8.38 -1.84
N SER A 293 1.07 -9.11 -1.92
CA SER A 293 1.87 -9.45 -0.74
C SER A 293 2.52 -8.23 -0.11
N VAL A 294 2.92 -7.24 -0.92
CA VAL A 294 3.45 -5.97 -0.43
C VAL A 294 2.38 -5.19 0.33
N MET A 295 1.17 -5.10 -0.19
CA MET A 295 0.05 -4.44 0.49
C MET A 295 -0.34 -5.17 1.79
N ALA A 296 -0.32 -6.51 1.78
CA ALA A 296 -0.55 -7.30 2.97
C ALA A 296 0.54 -7.09 4.04
N ASN A 297 1.81 -6.96 3.64
CA ASN A 297 2.91 -6.64 4.56
C ASN A 297 2.72 -5.25 5.19
N ALA A 298 2.32 -4.24 4.41
CA ALA A 298 2.02 -2.91 4.92
C ALA A 298 0.93 -2.96 6.01
N MET A 299 -0.11 -3.77 5.79
CA MET A 299 -1.18 -3.96 6.77
C MET A 299 -0.71 -4.67 8.04
N ILE A 300 0.17 -5.67 7.92
CA ILE A 300 0.76 -6.38 9.07
C ILE A 300 1.66 -5.46 9.88
N GLU A 301 2.51 -4.68 9.22
CA GLU A 301 3.38 -3.71 9.90
C GLU A 301 2.58 -2.64 10.65
N GLY A 302 1.49 -2.13 10.05
CA GLY A 302 0.61 -1.18 10.72
C GLY A 302 -0.04 -1.76 11.98
N LYS A 303 -0.55 -2.99 11.93
CA LYS A 303 -1.13 -3.69 13.11
C LYS A 303 -0.10 -3.96 14.21
N GLN A 304 1.14 -4.31 13.85
CA GLN A 304 2.20 -4.52 14.84
C GLN A 304 2.62 -3.22 15.54
N GLY A 305 2.53 -2.07 14.83
CA GLY A 305 2.73 -0.75 15.41
C GLY A 305 1.70 -0.45 16.51
N GLU A 306 0.43 -0.71 16.24
CA GLU A 306 -0.69 -0.53 17.17
C GLU A 306 -0.53 -1.37 18.45
N GLU A 307 -0.21 -2.67 18.31
CA GLU A 307 0.02 -3.56 19.48
C GLU A 307 1.19 -3.12 20.37
N THR A 308 2.21 -2.48 19.80
CA THR A 308 3.35 -1.96 20.57
C THR A 308 3.02 -0.66 21.27
N GLU A 309 2.19 0.20 20.69
CA GLU A 309 1.72 1.45 21.30
C GLU A 309 0.73 1.17 22.43
N GLU A 310 -0.24 0.28 22.26
CA GLU A 310 -1.18 -0.10 23.33
C GLU A 310 -0.47 -0.72 24.54
N LYS A 311 0.56 -1.55 24.32
CA LYS A 311 1.37 -2.12 25.41
C LYS A 311 2.18 -1.05 26.15
N ALA A 312 2.73 -0.09 25.42
CA ALA A 312 3.50 1.01 26.02
C ALA A 312 2.60 1.97 26.82
N GLU A 313 1.37 2.24 26.36
CA GLU A 313 0.39 3.03 27.11
C GLU A 313 -0.16 2.29 28.35
N GLY A 314 -0.36 0.97 28.26
CA GLY A 314 -0.77 0.13 29.38
C GLY A 314 0.28 0.04 30.48
N GLU A 315 1.56 -0.02 30.13
CA GLU A 315 2.69 0.01 31.09
C GLU A 315 2.93 1.39 31.72
N ALA A 316 2.54 2.47 31.05
CA ALA A 316 2.65 3.83 31.57
C ALA A 316 1.52 4.20 32.55
N GLN A 317 0.43 3.44 32.58
CA GLN A 317 -0.74 3.66 33.46
C GLN A 317 -0.77 2.69 34.68
N ALA A 318 0.13 1.72 34.73
CA ALA A 318 0.31 0.79 35.85
C ALA A 318 1.48 1.20 36.75
#